data_71a784fd494ec83162e61b042d8ce2c1
#
_entry.id   71a784fd494ec83162e61b042d8ce2c1
#
_cell.length_a   1.000
_cell.length_b   1.000
_cell.length_c   1.000
_cell.angle_alpha   90.00
_cell.angle_beta   90.00
_cell.angle_gamma   90.00
#
_symmetry.space_group_name_H-M   'P 1'
#
loop_
_entity.id
_entity.type
_entity.pdbx_description
1 polymer ?
#
loop_
_entity_poly.entity_id
_entity_poly.type
_entity_poly.pdbx_seq_one_letter_code
_entity_poly.pdbx_strand_id
1 'polypeptide(L)'
;MKQSLFRLRAVVLPMLLLACGLAPAQSMGDPKWRGYTQGEWALMPEWCIDSQDGPYGSPEGAEYMNKSPRARQWVSLMGKDFWHMHHYCRALRDMQRARSATISKRDRDFVLARAVGDFEYVINNCQPSMVLMPEVYLRFGDLYMMRNDPGNAGLAYEQSRKLKPDYWPAYDRWINVLVDLKKWDTARRLAEEGLALMPGEPNLTAQLKRIEAATGRRSTPAPSTAQAPTLR
;
A
#
# COMPACT_ATOMS: atom_id res chain seq x y z
N MET A 1 -21.86 -23.22 -83.06
CA MET A 1 -20.84 -23.62 -82.07
C MET A 1 -20.15 -22.32 -81.58
N LYS A 2 -20.53 -21.80 -80.40
CA LYS A 2 -19.88 -20.64 -79.74
C LYS A 2 -19.51 -21.05 -78.34
N GLN A 3 -18.21 -21.19 -78.03
CA GLN A 3 -17.68 -21.46 -76.76
C GLN A 3 -17.63 -20.18 -75.92
N SER A 4 -18.31 -20.16 -74.77
CA SER A 4 -18.30 -19.05 -73.82
C SER A 4 -17.22 -19.30 -72.82
N LEU A 5 -16.19 -18.46 -72.81
CA LEU A 5 -15.10 -18.47 -71.80
C LEU A 5 -15.54 -17.72 -70.54
N PHE A 6 -15.79 -18.48 -69.45
CA PHE A 6 -15.97 -17.92 -68.16
C PHE A 6 -14.60 -17.49 -67.56
N ARG A 7 -14.40 -16.17 -67.43
CA ARG A 7 -13.26 -15.61 -66.76
C ARG A 7 -13.56 -15.57 -65.24
N LEU A 8 -12.92 -16.44 -64.45
CA LEU A 8 -12.88 -16.32 -63.03
C LEU A 8 -12.04 -15.10 -62.65
N ARG A 9 -12.67 -14.09 -62.06
CA ARG A 9 -11.96 -12.97 -61.39
C ARG A 9 -11.63 -13.42 -59.96
N ALA A 10 -10.34 -13.65 -59.69
CA ALA A 10 -9.81 -13.83 -58.34
C ALA A 10 -9.90 -12.48 -57.61
N VAL A 11 -10.77 -12.44 -56.59
CA VAL A 11 -10.81 -11.33 -55.61
C VAL A 11 -9.71 -11.57 -54.61
N VAL A 12 -8.62 -10.83 -54.75
CA VAL A 12 -7.55 -10.80 -53.72
C VAL A 12 -8.03 -9.88 -52.61
N LEU A 13 -8.45 -10.47 -51.50
CA LEU A 13 -8.73 -9.73 -50.26
C LEU A 13 -7.39 -9.33 -49.63
N PRO A 14 -7.14 -8.05 -49.31
CA PRO A 14 -5.94 -7.69 -48.56
C PRO A 14 -6.10 -8.13 -47.11
N MET A 15 -5.26 -9.07 -46.70
CA MET A 15 -5.12 -9.50 -45.33
C MET A 15 -4.46 -8.34 -44.56
N LEU A 16 -5.27 -7.54 -43.85
CA LEU A 16 -4.76 -6.55 -42.88
C LEU A 16 -4.12 -7.33 -41.73
N LEU A 17 -2.81 -7.48 -41.77
CA LEU A 17 -2.01 -7.86 -40.60
C LEU A 17 -2.10 -6.72 -39.59
N LEU A 18 -3.00 -6.86 -38.58
CA LEU A 18 -2.88 -6.10 -37.35
C LEU A 18 -1.56 -6.51 -36.68
N ALA A 19 -0.53 -5.74 -36.97
CA ALA A 19 0.68 -5.76 -36.14
C ALA A 19 0.30 -5.26 -34.75
N CYS A 20 -0.07 -6.17 -33.85
CA CYS A 20 -0.11 -5.91 -32.42
C CYS A 20 1.34 -5.57 -32.03
N GLY A 21 1.67 -4.28 -32.09
CA GLY A 21 2.94 -3.77 -31.59
C GLY A 21 3.03 -4.07 -30.11
N LEU A 22 3.74 -5.14 -29.75
CA LEU A 22 4.23 -5.34 -28.41
C LEU A 22 5.12 -4.13 -28.11
N ALA A 23 4.58 -3.16 -27.39
CA ALA A 23 5.40 -2.08 -26.84
C ALA A 23 6.54 -2.75 -26.07
N PRO A 24 7.82 -2.42 -26.35
CA PRO A 24 8.93 -3.01 -25.62
C PRO A 24 8.73 -2.73 -24.14
N ALA A 25 8.80 -3.75 -23.29
CA ALA A 25 8.82 -3.59 -21.85
C ALA A 25 9.98 -2.66 -21.52
N GLN A 26 9.68 -1.41 -21.19
CA GLN A 26 10.70 -0.42 -20.86
C GLN A 26 11.37 -0.87 -19.58
N SER A 27 12.69 -1.03 -19.57
CA SER A 27 13.44 -1.44 -18.40
C SER A 27 13.28 -0.39 -17.29
N MET A 28 13.06 -0.84 -16.07
CA MET A 28 12.82 0.04 -14.91
C MET A 28 14.06 0.85 -14.50
N GLY A 29 15.21 0.60 -15.11
CA GLY A 29 16.42 1.42 -15.01
C GLY A 29 16.41 2.66 -15.91
N ASP A 30 15.45 2.77 -16.84
CA ASP A 30 15.30 3.94 -17.72
C ASP A 30 14.89 5.16 -16.88
N PRO A 31 15.52 6.34 -17.09
CA PRO A 31 15.13 7.61 -16.45
C PRO A 31 13.64 7.98 -16.62
N LYS A 32 12.98 7.48 -17.66
CA LYS A 32 11.53 7.64 -17.89
C LYS A 32 10.66 7.05 -16.77
N TRP A 33 11.17 6.13 -15.97
CA TRP A 33 10.46 5.55 -14.84
C TRP A 33 10.50 6.40 -13.56
N ARG A 34 11.13 7.55 -13.59
CA ARG A 34 11.18 8.47 -12.43
C ARG A 34 9.84 9.18 -12.17
N GLY A 35 9.04 9.38 -13.22
CA GLY A 35 7.75 10.05 -13.12
C GLY A 35 6.60 9.12 -12.69
N TYR A 36 5.39 9.66 -12.76
CA TYR A 36 4.13 8.96 -12.54
C TYR A 36 3.31 8.99 -13.81
N THR A 37 2.59 7.92 -14.10
CA THR A 37 1.53 7.91 -15.10
C THR A 37 0.24 8.52 -14.53
N GLN A 38 -0.70 8.90 -15.39
CA GLN A 38 -2.01 9.37 -14.94
C GLN A 38 -2.77 8.30 -14.13
N GLY A 39 -2.65 7.02 -14.51
CA GLY A 39 -3.26 5.92 -13.78
C GLY A 39 -2.64 5.71 -12.38
N GLU A 40 -1.33 5.91 -12.25
CA GLU A 40 -0.67 5.86 -10.94
C GLU A 40 -1.13 7.00 -10.04
N TRP A 41 -1.27 8.23 -10.56
CA TRP A 41 -1.80 9.36 -9.80
C TRP A 41 -3.22 9.12 -9.29
N ALA A 42 -4.08 8.49 -10.08
CA ALA A 42 -5.45 8.18 -9.69
C ALA A 42 -5.54 7.23 -8.47
N LEU A 43 -4.49 6.49 -8.18
CA LEU A 43 -4.39 5.54 -7.06
C LEU A 43 -3.61 6.09 -5.86
N MET A 44 -3.06 7.32 -5.96
CA MET A 44 -2.34 7.95 -4.88
C MET A 44 -3.28 8.67 -3.90
N PRO A 45 -2.90 8.80 -2.63
CA PRO A 45 -3.54 9.77 -1.74
C PRO A 45 -3.55 11.17 -2.37
N GLU A 46 -4.65 11.91 -2.18
CA GLU A 46 -4.83 13.24 -2.78
C GLU A 46 -3.65 14.18 -2.50
N TRP A 47 -3.12 14.16 -1.29
CA TRP A 47 -2.00 15.01 -0.90
C TRP A 47 -0.68 14.66 -1.64
N CYS A 48 -0.53 13.47 -2.20
CA CYS A 48 0.61 13.16 -3.05
C CYS A 48 0.66 14.02 -4.32
N ILE A 49 -0.51 14.43 -4.84
CA ILE A 49 -0.62 15.30 -6.01
C ILE A 49 -0.04 16.68 -5.73
N ASP A 50 -0.10 17.12 -4.47
CA ASP A 50 0.40 18.40 -3.99
C ASP A 50 1.81 18.29 -3.38
N SER A 51 2.37 17.09 -3.28
CA SER A 51 3.74 16.88 -2.81
C SER A 51 4.77 17.35 -3.84
N GLN A 52 6.02 17.43 -3.45
CA GLN A 52 7.12 17.93 -4.29
C GLN A 52 7.17 17.29 -5.68
N ASP A 53 6.86 16.02 -5.82
CA ASP A 53 6.88 15.29 -7.10
C ASP A 53 5.53 15.30 -7.83
N GLY A 54 4.51 15.87 -7.23
CA GLY A 54 3.17 15.87 -7.79
C GLY A 54 2.98 16.92 -8.88
N PRO A 55 1.93 16.76 -9.72
CA PRO A 55 1.64 17.70 -10.80
C PRO A 55 1.30 19.11 -10.32
N TYR A 56 0.89 19.26 -9.08
CA TYR A 56 0.64 20.55 -8.44
C TYR A 56 1.68 20.88 -7.36
N GLY A 57 2.74 20.06 -7.27
CA GLY A 57 3.88 20.28 -6.41
C GLY A 57 4.95 21.17 -7.03
N SER A 58 5.96 21.50 -6.25
CA SER A 58 7.11 22.28 -6.72
C SER A 58 8.40 21.80 -6.05
N PRO A 59 9.51 21.76 -6.81
CA PRO A 59 10.83 21.44 -6.26
C PRO A 59 11.38 22.53 -5.33
N GLU A 60 10.77 23.71 -5.26
CA GLU A 60 11.25 24.86 -4.46
C GLU A 60 10.98 24.70 -2.95
N GLY A 61 10.44 23.61 -2.54
CA GLY A 61 10.45 23.16 -1.15
C GLY A 61 9.58 23.97 -0.19
N ALA A 62 10.17 24.31 0.95
CA ALA A 62 9.48 25.01 2.03
C ALA A 62 8.83 26.32 1.58
N GLU A 63 9.41 27.03 0.61
CA GLU A 63 8.85 28.27 0.07
C GLU A 63 7.53 28.03 -0.68
N TYR A 64 7.48 26.99 -1.52
CA TYR A 64 6.24 26.58 -2.18
C TYR A 64 5.17 26.19 -1.17
N MET A 65 5.54 25.37 -0.17
CA MET A 65 4.57 24.90 0.83
C MET A 65 3.95 26.04 1.63
N ASN A 66 4.70 27.12 1.85
CA ASN A 66 4.20 28.31 2.53
C ASN A 66 3.33 29.20 1.64
N LYS A 67 3.50 29.16 0.33
CA LYS A 67 2.80 30.03 -0.63
C LYS A 67 1.56 29.37 -1.25
N SER A 68 1.58 28.06 -1.50
CA SER A 68 0.48 27.33 -2.11
C SER A 68 -0.70 27.12 -1.11
N PRO A 69 -1.94 27.57 -1.44
CA PRO A 69 -3.12 27.29 -0.60
C PRO A 69 -3.37 25.79 -0.39
N ARG A 70 -3.12 24.96 -1.41
CA ARG A 70 -3.28 23.49 -1.34
C ARG A 70 -2.22 22.87 -0.43
N ALA A 71 -0.96 23.23 -0.61
CA ALA A 71 0.13 22.73 0.24
C ALA A 71 -0.06 23.15 1.70
N ARG A 72 -0.54 24.38 1.99
CA ARG A 72 -0.82 24.84 3.37
C ARG A 72 -1.81 23.96 4.10
N GLN A 73 -2.82 23.41 3.41
CA GLN A 73 -3.76 22.46 4.01
C GLN A 73 -3.02 21.22 4.55
N TRP A 74 -2.12 20.66 3.77
CA TRP A 74 -1.36 19.48 4.17
C TRP A 74 -0.28 19.79 5.22
N VAL A 75 0.35 20.95 5.12
CA VAL A 75 1.28 21.44 6.15
C VAL A 75 0.57 21.67 7.48
N SER A 76 -0.68 22.09 7.49
CA SER A 76 -1.45 22.22 8.74
C SER A 76 -1.74 20.89 9.42
N LEU A 77 -1.80 19.78 8.66
CA LEU A 77 -2.03 18.43 9.16
C LEU A 77 -0.74 17.69 9.53
N MET A 78 0.28 17.81 8.72
CA MET A 78 1.52 17.03 8.82
C MET A 78 2.72 17.84 9.31
N GLY A 79 2.56 19.17 9.48
CA GLY A 79 3.66 20.06 9.81
C GLY A 79 4.71 20.15 8.70
N LYS A 80 5.96 20.43 9.09
CA LYS A 80 7.10 20.47 8.17
C LYS A 80 7.38 19.13 7.50
N ASP A 81 6.90 18.04 8.08
CA ASP A 81 7.13 16.70 7.62
C ASP A 81 6.47 16.43 6.26
N PHE A 82 5.44 17.22 5.88
CA PHE A 82 4.86 17.16 4.54
C PHE A 82 5.92 17.32 3.43
N TRP A 83 6.99 18.06 3.67
CA TRP A 83 8.11 18.19 2.75
C TRP A 83 8.75 16.85 2.38
N HIS A 84 8.83 15.92 3.33
CA HIS A 84 9.45 14.60 3.14
C HIS A 84 8.51 13.57 2.51
N MET A 85 7.20 13.84 2.49
CA MET A 85 6.18 12.85 2.12
C MET A 85 6.14 12.50 0.63
N HIS A 86 6.85 13.23 -0.24
CA HIS A 86 7.03 12.81 -1.63
C HIS A 86 7.77 11.47 -1.74
N HIS A 87 8.64 11.12 -0.80
CA HIS A 87 9.25 9.80 -0.71
C HIS A 87 8.21 8.71 -0.40
N TYR A 88 7.29 8.96 0.53
CA TYR A 88 6.18 8.04 0.77
C TYR A 88 5.36 7.78 -0.52
N CYS A 89 5.06 8.82 -1.29
CA CYS A 89 4.34 8.71 -2.55
C CYS A 89 5.13 7.89 -3.58
N ARG A 90 6.45 8.08 -3.67
CA ARG A 90 7.34 7.27 -4.51
C ARG A 90 7.30 5.80 -4.11
N ALA A 91 7.38 5.50 -2.80
CA ALA A 91 7.29 4.14 -2.29
C ALA A 91 5.95 3.48 -2.65
N LEU A 92 4.82 4.16 -2.47
CA LEU A 92 3.51 3.65 -2.88
C LEU A 92 3.42 3.36 -4.37
N ARG A 93 3.92 4.26 -5.22
CA ARG A 93 4.01 4.06 -6.67
C ARG A 93 4.79 2.79 -7.01
N ASP A 94 5.95 2.63 -6.41
CA ASP A 94 6.83 1.50 -6.67
C ASP A 94 6.21 0.18 -6.19
N MET A 95 5.49 0.19 -5.07
CA MET A 95 4.68 -0.95 -4.63
C MET A 95 3.55 -1.28 -5.61
N GLN A 96 2.92 -0.29 -6.23
CA GLN A 96 1.92 -0.52 -7.27
C GLN A 96 2.55 -1.14 -8.51
N ARG A 97 3.67 -0.62 -8.99
CA ARG A 97 4.44 -1.16 -10.13
C ARG A 97 4.83 -2.61 -9.90
N ALA A 98 5.28 -2.93 -8.68
CA ALA A 98 5.66 -4.29 -8.30
C ALA A 98 4.51 -5.32 -8.35
N ARG A 99 3.24 -4.86 -8.37
CA ARG A 99 2.04 -5.72 -8.51
C ARG A 99 1.64 -5.98 -9.96
N SER A 100 2.28 -5.32 -10.92
CA SER A 100 1.97 -5.54 -12.34
C SER A 100 2.25 -6.99 -12.74
N ALA A 101 1.31 -7.63 -13.43
CA ALA A 101 1.49 -8.99 -13.93
C ALA A 101 2.57 -9.10 -15.01
N THR A 102 2.95 -7.98 -15.63
CA THR A 102 3.93 -7.94 -16.72
C THR A 102 5.33 -7.53 -16.27
N ILE A 103 5.51 -7.20 -14.99
CA ILE A 103 6.82 -6.78 -14.48
C ILE A 103 7.79 -7.98 -14.43
N SER A 104 9.02 -7.78 -14.89
CA SER A 104 10.06 -8.81 -14.72
C SER A 104 10.43 -8.97 -13.24
N LYS A 105 10.91 -10.17 -12.86
CA LYS A 105 11.40 -10.40 -11.48
C LYS A 105 12.48 -9.39 -11.10
N ARG A 106 13.44 -9.11 -12.00
CA ARG A 106 14.52 -8.15 -11.78
C ARG A 106 13.98 -6.74 -11.50
N ASP A 107 13.04 -6.27 -12.33
CA ASP A 107 12.47 -4.95 -12.18
C ASP A 107 11.59 -4.85 -10.93
N ARG A 108 10.85 -5.92 -10.60
CA ARG A 108 10.10 -6.02 -9.36
C ARG A 108 11.00 -5.90 -8.13
N ASP A 109 12.10 -6.67 -8.09
CA ASP A 109 13.06 -6.62 -6.99
C ASP A 109 13.70 -5.22 -6.88
N PHE A 110 14.00 -4.58 -8.01
CA PHE A 110 14.56 -3.23 -8.06
C PHE A 110 13.60 -2.19 -7.49
N VAL A 111 12.32 -2.14 -7.92
CA VAL A 111 11.37 -1.15 -7.41
C VAL A 111 11.03 -1.39 -5.94
N LEU A 112 10.95 -2.63 -5.48
CA LEU A 112 10.73 -2.93 -4.08
C LEU A 112 11.92 -2.52 -3.21
N ALA A 113 13.16 -2.69 -3.69
CA ALA A 113 14.35 -2.20 -2.99
C ALA A 113 14.37 -0.68 -2.89
N ARG A 114 14.00 0.03 -3.96
CA ARG A 114 13.90 1.50 -3.98
C ARG A 114 12.82 1.99 -3.01
N ALA A 115 11.66 1.33 -2.99
CA ALA A 115 10.59 1.65 -2.05
C ALA A 115 11.02 1.51 -0.57
N VAL A 116 11.91 0.55 -0.24
CA VAL A 116 12.49 0.46 1.11
C VAL A 116 13.24 1.74 1.44
N GLY A 117 14.16 2.19 0.58
CA GLY A 117 14.92 3.43 0.82
C GLY A 117 14.03 4.67 0.95
N ASP A 118 12.94 4.74 0.18
CA ASP A 118 11.97 5.84 0.27
C ASP A 118 11.20 5.82 1.61
N PHE A 119 10.78 4.65 2.12
CA PHE A 119 10.18 4.56 3.47
C PHE A 119 11.18 4.88 4.57
N GLU A 120 12.40 4.35 4.49
CA GLU A 120 13.48 4.64 5.45
C GLU A 120 13.79 6.15 5.49
N TYR A 121 13.78 6.81 4.32
CA TYR A 121 13.95 8.25 4.26
C TYR A 121 12.85 8.97 5.06
N VAL A 122 11.58 8.62 4.88
CA VAL A 122 10.47 9.24 5.62
C VAL A 122 10.61 8.99 7.12
N ILE A 123 10.89 7.76 7.52
CA ILE A 123 11.04 7.38 8.93
C ILE A 123 12.17 8.14 9.60
N ASN A 124 13.29 8.38 8.89
CA ASN A 124 14.47 9.04 9.44
C ASN A 124 14.38 10.58 9.42
N ASN A 125 13.51 11.17 8.59
CA ASN A 125 13.45 12.62 8.41
C ASN A 125 12.15 13.25 8.95
N CYS A 126 11.10 12.46 9.21
CA CYS A 126 9.87 12.96 9.82
C CYS A 126 9.86 12.75 11.33
N GLN A 127 9.10 13.59 12.03
CA GLN A 127 8.90 13.42 13.47
C GLN A 127 8.09 12.15 13.77
N PRO A 128 8.42 11.37 14.81
CA PRO A 128 7.62 10.22 15.21
C PRO A 128 6.15 10.55 15.51
N SER A 129 5.88 11.80 15.90
CA SER A 129 4.53 12.31 16.19
C SER A 129 3.75 12.77 14.96
N MET A 130 4.32 12.69 13.75
CA MET A 130 3.62 13.04 12.51
C MET A 130 2.39 12.14 12.34
N VAL A 131 1.25 12.77 12.04
CA VAL A 131 -0.07 12.11 12.03
C VAL A 131 -0.16 10.86 11.16
N LEU A 132 0.58 10.81 10.06
CA LEU A 132 0.63 9.65 9.15
C LEU A 132 1.71 8.63 9.51
N MET A 133 2.52 8.83 10.56
CA MET A 133 3.60 7.89 10.88
C MET A 133 3.09 6.46 11.15
N PRO A 134 1.94 6.22 11.81
CA PRO A 134 1.36 4.89 11.92
C PRO A 134 1.05 4.25 10.57
N GLU A 135 0.52 5.03 9.61
CA GLU A 135 0.26 4.57 8.24
C GLU A 135 1.57 4.30 7.47
N VAL A 136 2.61 5.13 7.65
CA VAL A 136 3.94 4.91 7.06
C VAL A 136 4.48 3.54 7.46
N TYR A 137 4.46 3.22 8.75
CA TYR A 137 4.91 1.92 9.23
C TYR A 137 4.01 0.77 8.79
N LEU A 138 2.69 0.97 8.69
CA LEU A 138 1.77 -0.02 8.14
C LEU A 138 2.17 -0.39 6.70
N ARG A 139 2.36 0.62 5.84
CA ARG A 139 2.74 0.41 4.44
C ARG A 139 4.15 -0.16 4.29
N PHE A 140 5.04 0.20 5.19
CA PHE A 140 6.37 -0.39 5.23
C PHE A 140 6.30 -1.89 5.56
N GLY A 141 5.42 -2.30 6.47
CA GLY A 141 5.12 -3.71 6.72
C GLY A 141 4.54 -4.41 5.49
N ASP A 142 3.57 -3.78 4.79
CA ASP A 142 3.02 -4.31 3.54
C ASP A 142 4.13 -4.49 2.46
N LEU A 143 5.09 -3.58 2.38
CA LEU A 143 6.24 -3.68 1.48
C LEU A 143 7.13 -4.88 1.83
N TYR A 144 7.44 -5.11 3.12
CA TYR A 144 8.20 -6.28 3.54
C TYR A 144 7.47 -7.59 3.21
N MET A 145 6.15 -7.62 3.34
CA MET A 145 5.37 -8.79 2.88
C MET A 145 5.51 -9.01 1.37
N MET A 146 5.50 -7.96 0.55
CA MET A 146 5.75 -8.07 -0.90
C MET A 146 7.14 -8.60 -1.23
N ARG A 147 8.11 -8.42 -0.33
CA ARG A 147 9.48 -8.94 -0.40
C ARG A 147 9.63 -10.35 0.22
N ASN A 148 8.53 -10.94 0.68
CA ASN A 148 8.53 -12.22 1.38
C ASN A 148 9.36 -12.20 2.69
N ASP A 149 9.30 -11.10 3.42
CA ASP A 149 9.99 -10.88 4.69
C ASP A 149 8.99 -10.61 5.82
N PRO A 150 8.34 -11.66 6.34
CA PRO A 150 7.34 -11.50 7.40
C PRO A 150 7.93 -11.07 8.75
N GLY A 151 9.25 -11.27 8.95
CA GLY A 151 9.94 -10.83 10.16
C GLY A 151 9.96 -9.31 10.27
N ASN A 152 10.51 -8.63 9.26
CA ASN A 152 10.55 -7.17 9.21
C ASN A 152 9.15 -6.57 9.04
N ALA A 153 8.22 -7.24 8.36
CA ALA A 153 6.82 -6.83 8.31
C ALA A 153 6.21 -6.74 9.70
N GLY A 154 6.43 -7.76 10.54
CA GLY A 154 5.93 -7.78 11.93
C GLY A 154 6.47 -6.63 12.77
N LEU A 155 7.77 -6.34 12.66
CA LEU A 155 8.40 -5.22 13.35
C LEU A 155 7.78 -3.88 12.91
N ALA A 156 7.52 -3.70 11.63
CA ALA A 156 6.89 -2.49 11.11
C ALA A 156 5.43 -2.35 11.60
N TYR A 157 4.62 -3.42 11.55
CA TYR A 157 3.25 -3.40 12.09
C TYR A 157 3.22 -3.14 13.60
N GLU A 158 4.19 -3.66 14.34
CA GLU A 158 4.33 -3.39 15.78
C GLU A 158 4.63 -1.91 16.03
N GLN A 159 5.52 -1.29 15.26
CA GLN A 159 5.79 0.16 15.37
C GLN A 159 4.54 0.99 15.05
N SER A 160 3.78 0.63 14.02
CA SER A 160 2.50 1.26 13.70
C SER A 160 1.54 1.25 14.92
N ARG A 161 1.39 0.11 15.59
CA ARG A 161 0.55 -0.05 16.79
C ARG A 161 1.09 0.72 18.00
N LYS A 162 2.42 0.77 18.19
CA LYS A 162 3.04 1.55 19.27
C LYS A 162 2.76 3.04 19.13
N LEU A 163 2.80 3.57 17.90
CA LEU A 163 2.52 4.97 17.61
C LEU A 163 1.03 5.32 17.72
N LYS A 164 0.16 4.39 17.39
CA LYS A 164 -1.29 4.56 17.46
C LYS A 164 -1.94 3.24 17.89
N PRO A 165 -2.14 3.02 19.22
CA PRO A 165 -2.65 1.76 19.75
C PRO A 165 -4.08 1.41 19.30
N ASP A 166 -4.90 2.40 18.92
CA ASP A 166 -6.25 2.24 18.38
C ASP A 166 -6.29 2.19 16.85
N TYR A 167 -5.15 1.85 16.20
CA TYR A 167 -5.07 1.77 14.74
C TYR A 167 -5.30 0.32 14.26
N TRP A 168 -6.58 -0.08 14.15
CA TRP A 168 -6.99 -1.44 13.78
C TRP A 168 -6.31 -2.01 12.52
N PRO A 169 -5.97 -1.20 11.45
CA PRO A 169 -5.35 -1.78 10.25
C PRO A 169 -4.01 -2.47 10.53
N ALA A 170 -3.23 -1.98 11.50
CA ALA A 170 -1.96 -2.60 11.85
C ALA A 170 -2.13 -3.96 12.54
N TYR A 171 -3.18 -4.11 13.35
CA TYR A 171 -3.55 -5.40 13.92
C TYR A 171 -4.00 -6.36 12.83
N ASP A 172 -4.93 -5.94 11.99
CA ASP A 172 -5.49 -6.77 10.91
C ASP A 172 -4.40 -7.31 9.97
N ARG A 173 -3.49 -6.43 9.52
CA ARG A 173 -2.37 -6.86 8.66
C ARG A 173 -1.49 -7.90 9.35
N TRP A 174 -1.10 -7.65 10.59
CA TRP A 174 -0.23 -8.58 11.31
C TRP A 174 -0.94 -9.89 11.64
N ILE A 175 -2.22 -9.87 12.00
CA ILE A 175 -3.03 -11.07 12.21
C ILE A 175 -3.08 -11.91 10.94
N ASN A 176 -3.32 -11.32 9.78
CA ASN A 176 -3.33 -12.04 8.51
C ASN A 176 -2.01 -12.79 8.27
N VAL A 177 -0.86 -12.13 8.47
CA VAL A 177 0.45 -12.77 8.32
C VAL A 177 0.63 -13.91 9.32
N LEU A 178 0.24 -13.72 10.58
CA LEU A 178 0.34 -14.76 11.61
C LEU A 178 -0.52 -15.97 11.30
N VAL A 179 -1.72 -15.75 10.76
CA VAL A 179 -2.64 -16.81 10.30
C VAL A 179 -2.02 -17.59 9.13
N ASP A 180 -1.45 -16.90 8.14
CA ASP A 180 -0.78 -17.53 7.01
C ASP A 180 0.44 -18.36 7.44
N LEU A 181 1.15 -17.91 8.47
CA LEU A 181 2.24 -18.63 9.15
C LEU A 181 1.75 -19.71 10.14
N LYS A 182 0.43 -19.92 10.25
CA LYS A 182 -0.20 -20.86 11.20
C LYS A 182 0.13 -20.61 12.66
N LYS A 183 0.50 -19.38 13.01
CA LYS A 183 0.78 -18.93 14.39
C LYS A 183 -0.51 -18.51 15.10
N TRP A 184 -1.44 -19.44 15.19
CA TRP A 184 -2.84 -19.22 15.63
C TRP A 184 -2.95 -18.57 17.02
N ASP A 185 -2.19 -19.05 18.01
CA ASP A 185 -2.27 -18.52 19.36
C ASP A 185 -1.78 -17.07 19.45
N THR A 186 -0.74 -16.72 18.65
CA THR A 186 -0.25 -15.33 18.59
C THR A 186 -1.24 -14.43 17.85
N ALA A 187 -1.82 -14.92 16.74
CA ALA A 187 -2.86 -14.21 15.99
C ALA A 187 -4.08 -13.91 16.89
N ARG A 188 -4.53 -14.89 17.67
CA ARG A 188 -5.63 -14.74 18.63
C ARG A 188 -5.33 -13.66 19.66
N ARG A 189 -4.21 -13.78 20.37
CA ARG A 189 -3.83 -12.78 21.40
C ARG A 189 -3.79 -11.37 20.82
N LEU A 190 -3.29 -11.23 19.61
CA LEU A 190 -3.23 -9.93 18.93
C LEU A 190 -4.62 -9.38 18.60
N ALA A 191 -5.55 -10.23 18.18
CA ALA A 191 -6.94 -9.83 17.93
C ALA A 191 -7.65 -9.43 19.24
N GLU A 192 -7.44 -10.19 20.33
CA GLU A 192 -7.99 -9.90 21.66
C GLU A 192 -7.40 -8.60 22.25
N GLU A 193 -6.09 -8.36 22.09
CA GLU A 193 -5.43 -7.10 22.45
C GLU A 193 -6.05 -5.90 21.71
N GLY A 194 -6.23 -6.02 20.40
CA GLY A 194 -6.85 -4.97 19.60
C GLY A 194 -8.30 -4.71 20.01
N LEU A 195 -9.08 -5.77 20.29
CA LEU A 195 -10.48 -5.64 20.73
C LEU A 195 -10.60 -5.08 22.16
N ALA A 196 -9.60 -5.27 23.02
CA ALA A 196 -9.57 -4.62 24.34
C ALA A 196 -9.42 -3.10 24.22
N LEU A 197 -8.69 -2.61 23.21
CA LEU A 197 -8.50 -1.18 22.93
C LEU A 197 -9.65 -0.59 22.09
N MET A 198 -10.24 -1.40 21.22
CA MET A 198 -11.29 -1.01 20.27
C MET A 198 -12.47 -1.99 20.36
N PRO A 199 -13.26 -1.92 21.43
CA PRO A 199 -14.39 -2.83 21.63
C PRO A 199 -15.37 -2.80 20.46
N GLY A 200 -15.66 -3.98 19.90
CA GLY A 200 -16.59 -4.10 18.79
C GLY A 200 -16.03 -3.75 17.40
N GLU A 201 -14.72 -3.50 17.25
CA GLU A 201 -14.12 -3.26 15.94
C GLU A 201 -14.43 -4.42 14.98
N PRO A 202 -15.16 -4.16 13.85
CA PRO A 202 -15.70 -5.23 13.00
C PRO A 202 -14.61 -6.12 12.38
N ASN A 203 -13.50 -5.51 11.93
CA ASN A 203 -12.41 -6.24 11.29
C ASN A 203 -11.73 -7.19 12.26
N LEU A 204 -11.42 -6.74 13.48
CA LEU A 204 -10.79 -7.56 14.50
C LEU A 204 -11.73 -8.66 15.01
N THR A 205 -13.01 -8.35 15.13
CA THR A 205 -14.04 -9.35 15.47
C THR A 205 -14.12 -10.44 14.39
N ALA A 206 -14.04 -10.07 13.10
CA ALA A 206 -14.02 -11.01 12.01
C ALA A 206 -12.77 -11.90 12.02
N GLN A 207 -11.59 -11.31 12.30
CA GLN A 207 -10.34 -12.06 12.43
C GLN A 207 -10.41 -13.07 13.58
N LEU A 208 -10.93 -12.68 14.73
CA LEU A 208 -11.07 -13.58 15.88
C LEU A 208 -11.98 -14.77 15.53
N LYS A 209 -13.15 -14.53 14.92
CA LYS A 209 -14.06 -15.59 14.43
C LYS A 209 -13.37 -16.52 13.42
N ARG A 210 -12.58 -15.97 12.49
CA ARG A 210 -11.80 -16.74 11.51
C ARG A 210 -10.81 -17.69 12.20
N ILE A 211 -10.10 -17.19 13.22
CA ILE A 211 -9.13 -17.97 13.99
C ILE A 211 -9.84 -19.07 14.79
N GLU A 212 -10.97 -18.76 15.42
CA GLU A 212 -11.78 -19.73 16.16
C GLU A 212 -12.30 -20.86 15.26
N ALA A 213 -12.84 -20.52 14.09
CA ALA A 213 -13.28 -21.49 13.11
C ALA A 213 -12.17 -22.43 12.63
N ALA A 214 -10.95 -21.86 12.42
CA ALA A 214 -9.80 -22.63 11.94
C ALA A 214 -9.19 -23.55 13.03
N THR A 215 -9.32 -23.17 14.31
CA THR A 215 -8.67 -23.90 15.43
C THR A 215 -9.63 -24.76 16.25
N GLY A 216 -10.94 -24.60 16.07
CA GLY A 216 -11.96 -25.23 16.92
C GLY A 216 -12.00 -24.69 18.36
N ARG A 217 -11.24 -23.65 18.67
CA ARG A 217 -11.14 -23.05 20.02
C ARG A 217 -11.92 -21.75 20.06
N ARG A 218 -12.86 -21.61 20.98
CA ARG A 218 -13.55 -20.33 21.24
C ARG A 218 -12.72 -19.46 22.18
N SER A 219 -12.76 -18.15 21.98
CA SER A 219 -12.23 -17.17 22.92
C SER A 219 -13.04 -17.22 24.21
N THR A 220 -12.37 -17.23 25.35
CA THR A 220 -13.04 -16.94 26.62
C THR A 220 -13.44 -15.46 26.62
N PRO A 221 -14.70 -15.11 26.86
CA PRO A 221 -15.08 -13.71 26.97
C PRO A 221 -14.19 -13.03 28.02
N ALA A 222 -13.65 -11.85 27.67
CA ALA A 222 -12.95 -11.03 28.65
C ALA A 222 -13.88 -10.84 29.87
N PRO A 223 -13.37 -10.92 31.11
CA PRO A 223 -14.19 -10.68 32.28
C PRO A 223 -14.84 -9.30 32.14
N SER A 224 -16.17 -9.28 32.17
CA SER A 224 -16.96 -8.05 32.14
C SER A 224 -16.53 -7.19 33.32
N THR A 225 -15.85 -6.06 33.05
CA THR A 225 -15.56 -5.02 34.07
C THR A 225 -16.83 -4.21 34.36
N ALA A 226 -17.95 -4.89 34.56
CA ALA A 226 -19.18 -4.28 35.02
C ALA A 226 -19.50 -4.81 36.42
N GLN A 227 -18.89 -4.19 37.43
CA GLN A 227 -19.53 -3.96 38.76
C GLN A 227 -18.55 -3.14 39.60
N ALA A 228 -18.66 -1.81 39.51
CA ALA A 228 -18.21 -0.97 40.60
C ALA A 228 -19.08 -1.32 41.84
N PRO A 229 -18.48 -1.60 42.98
CA PRO A 229 -19.27 -1.80 44.20
C PRO A 229 -19.94 -0.49 44.58
N THR A 230 -21.27 -0.48 44.61
CA THR A 230 -22.05 0.57 45.27
C THR A 230 -21.69 0.55 46.76
N LEU A 231 -20.90 1.54 47.16
CA LEU A 231 -20.72 1.86 48.57
C LEU A 231 -22.07 2.36 49.13
N ARG A 232 -22.61 1.62 50.06
CA ARG A 232 -23.67 2.06 50.98
C ARG A 232 -23.03 2.74 52.21
#